data_0e5718d9143e0963a45a3ec48f82e668
#
_entry.id   0e5718d9143e0963a45a3ec48f82e668
#
_cell.length_a   1.000
_cell.length_b   1.000
_cell.length_c   1.000
_cell.angle_alpha   90.00
_cell.angle_beta   90.00
_cell.angle_gamma   90.00
#
_symmetry.space_group_name_H-M   'P 1'
#
loop_
_entity.id
_entity.type
_entity.pdbx_description
1 polymer ?
#
loop_
_entity_poly.entity_id
_entity_poly.type
_entity_poly.pdbx_seq_one_letter_code
_entity_poly.pdbx_strand_id
1 'polypeptide(L)'
;CVTVLASPFSLNWFYSGIEEYSYITKRSIFLKFISLILTFLLVKKPNDYIVYASITLFSILSSNILNILQSRKFISFKLRNDLKFKHHLKPMWYLFASLLAVNVYTNLDTVMLGFISGNSAVGLYSVATKVKWILLSLVTSISTVLLPRFSFYISQKDISKFREVLRESISVIFFISIPLTVFFLIEARDSILLLGGNKYLDATLTMQVLMPILL
;
A
#
# COMPACT_ATOMS: atom_id res chain seq x y z
N CYS A 1 13.22 -13.03 -4.93
CA CYS A 1 13.49 -13.96 -3.79
C CYS A 1 13.94 -13.23 -2.53
N VAL A 2 14.94 -12.31 -2.58
CA VAL A 2 15.46 -11.61 -1.38
C VAL A 2 14.38 -10.80 -0.66
N THR A 3 13.50 -10.11 -1.39
CA THR A 3 12.38 -9.34 -0.82
C THR A 3 11.41 -10.22 -0.03
N VAL A 4 11.12 -11.43 -0.52
CA VAL A 4 10.23 -12.38 0.17
C VAL A 4 10.87 -12.87 1.47
N LEU A 5 12.17 -13.18 1.45
CA LEU A 5 12.90 -13.59 2.65
C LEU A 5 13.03 -12.46 3.68
N ALA A 6 13.05 -11.20 3.24
CA ALA A 6 13.12 -10.04 4.10
C ALA A 6 11.75 -9.60 4.68
N SER A 7 10.64 -10.03 4.10
CA SER A 7 9.30 -9.60 4.50
C SER A 7 8.91 -9.94 5.95
N PRO A 8 9.26 -11.10 6.54
CA PRO A 8 8.96 -11.40 7.93
C PRO A 8 9.61 -10.44 8.94
N PHE A 9 10.71 -9.79 8.53
CA PHE A 9 11.48 -8.85 9.38
C PHE A 9 10.99 -7.40 9.29
N SER A 10 9.91 -7.14 8.56
CA SER A 10 9.44 -5.76 8.32
C SER A 10 8.96 -5.04 9.59
N LEU A 11 8.43 -5.75 10.58
CA LEU A 11 7.91 -5.23 11.87
C LEU A 11 7.00 -3.99 11.76
N ASN A 12 6.57 -3.60 10.57
CA ASN A 12 5.66 -2.46 10.39
C ASN A 12 4.33 -2.68 11.10
N TRP A 13 3.83 -3.91 11.08
CA TRP A 13 2.63 -4.31 11.79
C TRP A 13 2.74 -4.07 13.31
N PHE A 14 3.91 -4.29 13.89
CA PHE A 14 4.18 -4.07 15.31
C PHE A 14 4.06 -2.58 15.66
N TYR A 15 4.75 -1.71 14.89
CA TYR A 15 4.69 -0.26 15.11
C TYR A 15 3.30 0.33 14.85
N SER A 16 2.55 -0.21 13.89
CA SER A 16 1.15 0.15 13.68
C SER A 16 0.26 -0.25 14.85
N GLY A 17 0.53 -1.40 15.47
CA GLY A 17 -0.21 -1.88 16.64
C GLY A 17 0.02 -1.05 17.91
N ILE A 18 1.21 -0.45 18.07
CA ILE A 18 1.52 0.48 19.19
C ILE A 18 1.34 1.95 18.83
N GLU A 19 0.72 2.24 17.66
CA GLU A 19 0.43 3.59 17.13
C GLU A 19 1.66 4.49 16.92
N GLU A 20 2.86 3.92 16.81
CA GLU A 20 4.11 4.67 16.54
C GLU A 20 4.26 5.04 15.07
N TYR A 21 3.24 5.68 14.50
CA TYR A 21 3.20 6.10 13.09
C TYR A 21 4.25 7.15 12.76
N SER A 22 4.60 8.02 13.73
CA SER A 22 5.61 9.06 13.52
C SER A 22 6.97 8.46 13.16
N TYR A 23 7.37 7.38 13.84
CA TYR A 23 8.60 6.66 13.54
C TYR A 23 8.58 6.03 12.15
N ILE A 24 7.51 5.27 11.85
CA ILE A 24 7.36 4.61 10.55
C ILE A 24 7.46 5.64 9.41
N THR A 25 6.75 6.76 9.56
CA THR A 25 6.67 7.81 8.52
C THR A 25 8.02 8.47 8.29
N LYS A 26 8.66 8.96 9.34
CA LYS A 26 9.98 9.65 9.24
C LYS A 26 11.02 8.73 8.60
N ARG A 27 11.15 7.50 9.09
CA ARG A 27 12.07 6.51 8.54
C ARG A 27 11.76 6.19 7.07
N SER A 28 10.49 5.96 6.74
CA SER A 28 10.10 5.57 5.38
C SER A 28 10.32 6.70 4.39
N ILE A 29 10.02 7.94 4.77
CA ILE A 29 10.29 9.13 3.94
C ILE A 29 11.81 9.27 3.73
N PHE A 30 12.59 9.18 4.78
CA PHE A 30 14.05 9.31 4.71
C PHE A 30 14.67 8.28 3.76
N LEU A 31 14.33 6.99 3.93
CA LEU A 31 14.87 5.92 3.07
C LEU A 31 14.39 6.01 1.63
N LYS A 32 13.12 6.40 1.41
CA LYS A 32 12.59 6.63 0.07
C LYS A 32 13.28 7.80 -0.62
N PHE A 33 13.57 8.87 0.12
CA PHE A 33 14.28 10.02 -0.41
C PHE A 33 15.72 9.68 -0.81
N ILE A 34 16.44 8.92 0.02
CA ILE A 34 17.76 8.39 -0.33
C ILE A 34 17.68 7.51 -1.57
N SER A 35 16.72 6.59 -1.62
CA SER A 35 16.51 5.70 -2.76
C SER A 35 16.23 6.48 -4.05
N LEU A 36 15.45 7.56 -3.96
CA LEU A 36 15.16 8.45 -5.09
C LEU A 36 16.45 9.12 -5.60
N ILE A 37 17.23 9.72 -4.71
CA ILE A 37 18.51 10.36 -5.08
C ILE A 37 19.45 9.35 -5.73
N LEU A 38 19.61 8.17 -5.13
CA LEU A 38 20.47 7.12 -5.68
C LEU A 38 19.98 6.66 -7.06
N THR A 39 18.67 6.57 -7.27
CA THR A 39 18.10 6.22 -8.57
C THR A 39 18.46 7.26 -9.63
N PHE A 40 18.32 8.56 -9.36
CA PHE A 40 18.69 9.62 -10.31
C PHE A 40 20.20 9.69 -10.58
N LEU A 41 21.03 9.36 -9.60
CA LEU A 41 22.49 9.40 -9.74
C LEU A 41 23.03 8.18 -10.51
N LEU A 42 22.51 6.99 -10.22
CA LEU A 42 23.11 5.73 -10.66
C LEU A 42 22.39 5.08 -11.84
N VAL A 43 21.06 5.30 -11.99
CA VAL A 43 20.28 4.70 -13.09
C VAL A 43 20.19 5.70 -14.24
N LYS A 44 21.04 5.51 -15.26
CA LYS A 44 21.11 6.42 -16.42
C LYS A 44 20.73 5.74 -17.73
N LYS A 45 20.80 4.43 -17.80
CA LYS A 45 20.57 3.65 -19.02
C LYS A 45 19.46 2.62 -18.81
N PRO A 46 18.74 2.21 -19.87
CA PRO A 46 17.73 1.15 -19.79
C PRO A 46 18.25 -0.18 -19.25
N ASN A 47 19.55 -0.45 -19.41
CA ASN A 47 20.19 -1.68 -18.93
C ASN A 47 20.56 -1.66 -17.43
N ASP A 48 20.41 -0.52 -16.74
CA ASP A 48 20.76 -0.38 -15.33
C ASP A 48 19.65 -0.93 -14.39
N TYR A 49 18.80 -1.83 -14.89
CA TYR A 49 17.70 -2.43 -14.11
C TYR A 49 18.21 -3.20 -12.88
N ILE A 50 19.42 -3.78 -12.94
CA ILE A 50 20.04 -4.45 -11.78
C ILE A 50 20.40 -3.43 -10.70
N VAL A 51 20.94 -2.27 -11.08
CA VAL A 51 21.25 -1.17 -10.15
C VAL A 51 19.97 -0.67 -9.49
N TYR A 52 18.91 -0.45 -10.27
CA TYR A 52 17.60 -0.05 -9.74
C TYR A 52 17.04 -1.09 -8.75
N ALA A 53 17.11 -2.37 -9.10
CA ALA A 53 16.69 -3.45 -8.21
C ALA A 53 17.50 -3.49 -6.92
N SER A 54 18.82 -3.26 -7.01
CA SER A 54 19.72 -3.21 -5.85
C SER A 54 19.40 -2.04 -4.92
N ILE A 55 19.12 -0.85 -5.46
CA ILE A 55 18.69 0.32 -4.68
C ILE A 55 17.38 0.05 -3.95
N THR A 56 16.43 -0.59 -4.63
CA THR A 56 15.14 -0.97 -4.02
C THR A 56 15.34 -1.98 -2.88
N LEU A 57 16.16 -3.00 -3.09
CA LEU A 57 16.52 -3.98 -2.05
C LEU A 57 17.22 -3.31 -0.87
N PHE A 58 18.18 -2.42 -1.13
CA PHE A 58 18.85 -1.65 -0.08
C PHE A 58 17.86 -0.87 0.78
N SER A 59 16.90 -0.18 0.17
CA SER A 59 15.85 0.56 0.89
C SER A 59 15.00 -0.35 1.80
N ILE A 60 14.60 -1.52 1.29
CA ILE A 60 13.80 -2.50 2.07
C ILE A 60 14.61 -3.08 3.22
N LEU A 61 15.83 -3.53 2.97
CA LEU A 61 16.69 -4.15 3.99
C LEU A 61 17.06 -3.15 5.07
N SER A 62 17.45 -1.93 4.70
CA SER A 62 17.76 -0.85 5.64
C SER A 62 16.55 -0.52 6.52
N SER A 63 15.35 -0.48 5.92
CA SER A 63 14.09 -0.30 6.66
C SER A 63 13.87 -1.39 7.70
N ASN A 64 14.08 -2.65 7.35
CA ASN A 64 13.90 -3.79 8.25
C ASN A 64 14.95 -3.79 9.38
N ILE A 65 16.20 -3.48 9.07
CA ILE A 65 17.27 -3.37 10.07
C ILE A 65 16.95 -2.27 11.09
N LEU A 66 16.56 -1.08 10.62
CA LEU A 66 16.17 0.02 11.50
C LEU A 66 14.98 -0.35 12.40
N ASN A 67 14.00 -1.08 11.85
CA ASN A 67 12.89 -1.59 12.63
C ASN A 67 13.33 -2.51 13.77
N ILE A 68 14.19 -3.48 13.46
CA ILE A 68 14.69 -4.43 14.45
C ILE A 68 15.51 -3.71 15.53
N LEU A 69 16.35 -2.74 15.16
CA LEU A 69 17.14 -1.98 16.10
C LEU A 69 16.27 -1.16 17.05
N GLN A 70 15.29 -0.46 16.51
CA GLN A 70 14.37 0.36 17.30
C GLN A 70 13.41 -0.49 18.15
N SER A 71 12.98 -1.66 17.67
CA SER A 71 12.06 -2.54 18.42
C SER A 71 12.65 -3.06 19.74
N ARG A 72 13.98 -3.09 19.87
CA ARG A 72 14.67 -3.45 21.12
C ARG A 72 14.30 -2.55 22.31
N LYS A 73 13.77 -1.34 22.04
CA LYS A 73 13.29 -0.43 23.10
C LYS A 73 11.96 -0.87 23.69
N PHE A 74 11.17 -1.63 22.92
CA PHE A 74 9.81 -2.03 23.29
C PHE A 74 9.69 -3.50 23.64
N ILE A 75 10.54 -4.35 23.06
CA ILE A 75 10.49 -5.79 23.22
C ILE A 75 11.86 -6.39 23.57
N SER A 76 11.84 -7.39 24.46
CA SER A 76 13.01 -8.21 24.77
C SER A 76 12.98 -9.46 23.89
N PHE A 77 14.03 -9.65 23.07
CA PHE A 77 14.18 -10.83 22.19
C PHE A 77 14.65 -12.09 22.96
N LYS A 78 14.09 -12.37 24.15
CA LYS A 78 14.37 -13.62 24.85
C LYS A 78 13.49 -14.71 24.23
N LEU A 79 14.11 -15.76 23.68
CA LEU A 79 13.39 -16.94 23.25
C LEU A 79 12.69 -17.56 24.47
N ARG A 80 11.38 -17.66 24.38
CA ARG A 80 10.56 -18.32 25.38
C ARG A 80 10.28 -19.75 24.90
N ASN A 81 10.56 -20.74 25.73
CA ASN A 81 10.40 -22.15 25.35
C ASN A 81 8.95 -22.60 25.12
N ASP A 82 7.96 -21.78 25.52
CA ASP A 82 6.52 -22.11 25.45
C ASP A 82 5.82 -21.55 24.19
N LEU A 83 6.50 -21.57 23.05
CA LEU A 83 5.91 -21.08 21.78
C LEU A 83 4.91 -22.10 21.23
N LYS A 84 3.62 -21.84 21.39
CA LYS A 84 2.52 -22.69 20.86
C LYS A 84 2.25 -22.40 19.38
N PHE A 85 3.19 -22.67 18.49
CA PHE A 85 3.06 -22.40 17.05
C PHE A 85 1.79 -22.99 16.43
N LYS A 86 1.42 -24.22 16.80
CA LYS A 86 0.24 -24.88 16.25
C LYS A 86 -1.07 -24.12 16.51
N HIS A 87 -1.16 -23.39 17.63
CA HIS A 87 -2.33 -22.58 17.95
C HIS A 87 -2.53 -21.41 16.97
N HIS A 88 -1.44 -20.87 16.44
CA HIS A 88 -1.48 -19.73 15.51
C HIS A 88 -1.66 -20.14 14.06
N LEU A 89 -1.34 -21.40 13.69
CA LEU A 89 -1.42 -21.85 12.30
C LEU A 89 -2.84 -21.80 11.73
N LYS A 90 -3.84 -22.19 12.50
CA LYS A 90 -5.25 -22.19 12.05
C LYS A 90 -5.77 -20.78 11.73
N PRO A 91 -5.66 -19.77 12.62
CA PRO A 91 -6.01 -18.40 12.29
C PRO A 91 -5.21 -17.82 11.10
N MET A 92 -3.90 -18.11 11.04
CA MET A 92 -3.04 -17.67 9.94
C MET A 92 -3.50 -18.23 8.59
N TRP A 93 -3.96 -19.49 8.55
CA TRP A 93 -4.48 -20.11 7.32
C TRP A 93 -5.73 -19.39 6.79
N TYR A 94 -6.66 -19.03 7.68
CA TYR A 94 -7.84 -18.28 7.29
C TYR A 94 -7.50 -16.88 6.77
N LEU A 95 -6.57 -16.19 7.43
CA LEU A 95 -6.09 -14.88 6.98
C LEU A 95 -5.37 -14.98 5.63
N PHE A 96 -4.53 -15.99 5.46
CA PHE A 96 -3.83 -16.26 4.20
C PHE A 96 -4.82 -16.52 3.06
N ALA A 97 -5.80 -17.39 3.26
CA ALA A 97 -6.81 -17.70 2.27
C ALA A 97 -7.63 -16.46 1.88
N SER A 98 -8.00 -15.63 2.86
CA SER A 98 -8.70 -14.37 2.63
C SER A 98 -7.84 -13.40 1.81
N LEU A 99 -6.58 -13.19 2.18
CA LEU A 99 -5.66 -12.32 1.44
C LEU A 99 -5.40 -12.84 0.02
N LEU A 100 -5.31 -14.16 -0.15
CA LEU A 100 -5.13 -14.78 -1.46
C LEU A 100 -6.36 -14.53 -2.35
N ALA A 101 -7.56 -14.73 -1.81
CA ALA A 101 -8.81 -14.46 -2.52
C ALA A 101 -8.91 -12.98 -2.96
N VAL A 102 -8.57 -12.03 -2.07
CA VAL A 102 -8.52 -10.61 -2.40
C VAL A 102 -7.50 -10.33 -3.49
N ASN A 103 -6.30 -10.90 -3.43
CA ASN A 103 -5.27 -10.71 -4.45
C ASN A 103 -5.69 -11.27 -5.82
N VAL A 104 -6.31 -12.44 -5.86
CA VAL A 104 -6.87 -13.01 -7.09
C VAL A 104 -7.94 -12.08 -7.65
N TYR A 105 -8.89 -11.68 -6.83
CA TYR A 105 -9.97 -10.77 -7.23
C TYR A 105 -9.46 -9.44 -7.80
N THR A 106 -8.48 -8.80 -7.13
CA THR A 106 -7.97 -7.49 -7.52
C THR A 106 -7.06 -7.48 -8.74
N ASN A 107 -6.55 -8.64 -9.16
CA ASN A 107 -5.67 -8.74 -10.33
C ASN A 107 -6.27 -9.56 -11.48
N LEU A 108 -7.43 -10.16 -11.28
CA LEU A 108 -8.09 -11.02 -12.27
C LEU A 108 -8.41 -10.25 -13.55
N ASP A 109 -8.88 -9.01 -13.42
CA ASP A 109 -9.17 -8.10 -14.53
C ASP A 109 -7.96 -7.89 -15.45
N THR A 110 -6.79 -7.66 -14.86
CA THR A 110 -5.54 -7.47 -15.60
C THR A 110 -5.12 -8.74 -16.35
N VAL A 111 -5.26 -9.90 -15.69
CA VAL A 111 -4.95 -11.21 -16.29
C VAL A 111 -5.91 -11.51 -17.45
N MET A 112 -7.22 -11.34 -17.23
CA MET A 112 -8.23 -11.54 -18.28
C MET A 112 -8.01 -10.61 -19.47
N LEU A 113 -7.71 -9.32 -19.19
CA LEU A 113 -7.43 -8.35 -20.25
C LEU A 113 -6.22 -8.78 -21.09
N GLY A 114 -5.18 -9.33 -20.46
CA GLY A 114 -4.00 -9.84 -21.15
C GLY A 114 -4.31 -11.00 -22.10
N PHE A 115 -5.19 -11.92 -21.70
CA PHE A 115 -5.62 -13.03 -22.56
C PHE A 115 -6.55 -12.60 -23.70
N ILE A 116 -7.44 -11.62 -23.46
CA ILE A 116 -8.46 -11.21 -24.44
C ILE A 116 -7.90 -10.18 -25.43
N SER A 117 -7.18 -9.17 -24.94
CA SER A 117 -6.81 -7.98 -25.73
C SER A 117 -5.28 -7.79 -25.87
N GLY A 118 -4.49 -8.66 -25.23
CA GLY A 118 -3.03 -8.68 -25.35
C GLY A 118 -2.31 -7.63 -24.49
N ASN A 119 -0.97 -7.64 -24.60
CA ASN A 119 -0.08 -6.87 -23.72
C ASN A 119 -0.22 -5.35 -23.85
N SER A 120 -0.60 -4.85 -25.03
CA SER A 120 -0.79 -3.41 -25.25
C SER A 120 -1.95 -2.87 -24.41
N ALA A 121 -3.08 -3.58 -24.39
CA ALA A 121 -4.24 -3.22 -23.59
C ALA A 121 -3.92 -3.27 -22.08
N VAL A 122 -3.18 -4.29 -21.64
CA VAL A 122 -2.68 -4.37 -20.26
C VAL A 122 -1.79 -3.18 -19.92
N GLY A 123 -0.95 -2.73 -20.86
CA GLY A 123 -0.11 -1.55 -20.68
C GLY A 123 -0.93 -0.28 -20.40
N LEU A 124 -1.94 -0.02 -21.22
CA LEU A 124 -2.86 1.13 -21.06
C LEU A 124 -3.64 1.04 -19.74
N TYR A 125 -4.21 -0.13 -19.44
CA TYR A 125 -4.94 -0.40 -18.21
C TYR A 125 -4.05 -0.20 -16.96
N SER A 126 -2.80 -0.64 -17.03
CA SER A 126 -1.85 -0.53 -15.92
C SER A 126 -1.52 0.92 -15.55
N VAL A 127 -1.47 1.84 -16.51
CA VAL A 127 -1.25 3.27 -16.22
C VAL A 127 -2.47 3.86 -15.50
N ALA A 128 -3.67 3.60 -15.99
CA ALA A 128 -4.91 4.06 -15.35
C ALA A 128 -5.07 3.49 -13.94
N THR A 129 -4.79 2.20 -13.74
CA THR A 129 -4.87 1.55 -12.44
C THR A 129 -3.80 2.05 -11.46
N LYS A 130 -2.61 2.42 -11.90
CA LYS A 130 -1.60 3.05 -11.03
C LYS A 130 -2.10 4.37 -10.45
N VAL A 131 -2.73 5.23 -11.27
CA VAL A 131 -3.34 6.48 -10.79
C VAL A 131 -4.43 6.16 -9.76
N LYS A 132 -5.33 5.25 -10.10
CA LYS A 132 -6.38 4.77 -9.18
C LYS A 132 -5.79 4.34 -7.83
N TRP A 133 -4.74 3.51 -7.83
CA TRP A 133 -4.13 3.01 -6.60
C TRP A 133 -3.46 4.11 -5.76
N ILE A 134 -2.84 5.11 -6.41
CA ILE A 134 -2.28 6.27 -5.71
C ILE A 134 -3.40 7.02 -4.98
N LEU A 135 -4.50 7.32 -5.67
CA LEU A 135 -5.62 8.05 -5.09
C LEU A 135 -6.35 7.22 -4.01
N LEU A 136 -6.58 5.95 -4.28
CA LEU A 136 -7.20 5.04 -3.31
C LEU A 136 -6.36 4.92 -2.04
N SER A 137 -5.03 4.95 -2.14
CA SER A 137 -4.15 4.91 -0.97
C SER A 137 -4.30 6.11 -0.05
N LEU A 138 -4.62 7.30 -0.60
CA LEU A 138 -4.91 8.50 0.20
C LEU A 138 -6.19 8.30 1.01
N VAL A 139 -7.23 7.79 0.38
CA VAL A 139 -8.53 7.54 1.03
C VAL A 139 -8.43 6.43 2.07
N THR A 140 -7.80 5.30 1.73
CA THR A 140 -7.68 4.14 2.62
C THR A 140 -6.71 4.35 3.78
N SER A 141 -5.79 5.32 3.69
CA SER A 141 -4.87 5.65 4.78
C SER A 141 -5.63 6.07 6.05
N ILE A 142 -6.77 6.74 5.91
CA ILE A 142 -7.63 7.14 7.02
C ILE A 142 -8.13 5.90 7.76
N SER A 143 -8.62 4.90 7.03
CA SER A 143 -9.15 3.65 7.61
C SER A 143 -8.08 2.88 8.39
N THR A 144 -6.84 2.84 7.90
CA THR A 144 -5.75 2.13 8.59
C THR A 144 -5.38 2.77 9.93
N VAL A 145 -5.42 4.10 10.02
CA VAL A 145 -5.14 4.84 11.26
C VAL A 145 -6.27 4.68 12.28
N LEU A 146 -7.51 4.54 11.81
CA LEU A 146 -8.69 4.44 12.68
C LEU A 146 -8.96 3.01 13.19
N LEU A 147 -8.44 2.00 12.54
CA LEU A 147 -8.68 0.60 12.90
C LEU A 147 -8.36 0.27 14.38
N PRO A 148 -7.22 0.68 14.97
CA PRO A 148 -6.93 0.46 16.38
C PRO A 148 -7.95 1.14 17.31
N ARG A 149 -8.38 2.37 16.98
CA ARG A 149 -9.40 3.10 17.75
C ARG A 149 -10.75 2.43 17.71
N PHE A 150 -11.17 1.92 16.57
CA PHE A 150 -12.40 1.14 16.45
C PHE A 150 -12.37 -0.12 17.31
N SER A 151 -11.26 -0.85 17.27
CA SER A 151 -11.04 -2.03 18.10
C SER A 151 -11.09 -1.69 19.61
N PHE A 152 -10.52 -0.56 20.01
CA PHE A 152 -10.55 -0.06 21.38
C PHE A 152 -11.98 0.23 21.85
N TYR A 153 -12.77 1.02 21.10
CA TYR A 153 -14.15 1.36 21.49
C TYR A 153 -15.06 0.12 21.54
N ILE A 154 -14.88 -0.82 20.61
CA ILE A 154 -15.61 -2.10 20.65
C ILE A 154 -15.26 -2.89 21.92
N SER A 155 -13.98 -2.97 22.29
CA SER A 155 -13.53 -3.69 23.49
C SER A 155 -14.08 -3.09 24.77
N GLN A 156 -14.24 -1.75 24.82
CA GLN A 156 -14.85 -1.01 25.93
C GLN A 156 -16.39 -1.05 25.91
N LYS A 157 -16.99 -1.66 24.88
CA LYS A 157 -18.45 -1.65 24.63
C LYS A 157 -19.04 -0.23 24.51
N ASP A 158 -18.22 0.77 24.19
CA ASP A 158 -18.64 2.16 23.96
C ASP A 158 -19.12 2.33 22.52
N ILE A 159 -20.33 1.82 22.25
CA ILE A 159 -20.94 1.85 20.92
C ILE A 159 -21.27 3.29 20.49
N SER A 160 -21.48 4.20 21.45
CA SER A 160 -21.76 5.60 21.15
C SER A 160 -20.55 6.27 20.48
N LYS A 161 -19.36 6.19 21.12
CA LYS A 161 -18.13 6.73 20.56
C LYS A 161 -17.71 6.02 19.27
N PHE A 162 -17.92 4.71 19.20
CA PHE A 162 -17.66 3.98 17.95
C PHE A 162 -18.45 4.56 16.78
N ARG A 163 -19.76 4.81 16.95
CA ARG A 163 -20.63 5.38 15.91
C ARG A 163 -20.24 6.81 15.56
N GLU A 164 -19.90 7.63 16.55
CA GLU A 164 -19.46 9.00 16.35
C GLU A 164 -18.21 9.04 15.46
N VAL A 165 -17.14 8.33 15.85
CA VAL A 165 -15.89 8.28 15.08
C VAL A 165 -16.11 7.66 13.71
N LEU A 166 -16.96 6.65 13.56
CA LEU A 166 -17.29 6.06 12.27
C LEU A 166 -17.97 7.09 11.35
N ARG A 167 -18.95 7.83 11.87
CA ARG A 167 -19.66 8.86 11.10
C ARG A 167 -18.73 9.99 10.65
N GLU A 168 -17.87 10.47 11.55
CA GLU A 168 -16.86 11.48 11.21
C GLU A 168 -15.90 10.98 10.14
N SER A 169 -15.43 9.74 10.29
CA SER A 169 -14.52 9.11 9.33
C SER A 169 -15.12 9.02 7.94
N ILE A 170 -16.36 8.57 7.84
CA ILE A 170 -17.11 8.49 6.58
C ILE A 170 -17.26 9.88 5.96
N SER A 171 -17.59 10.89 6.77
CA SER A 171 -17.74 12.27 6.29
C SER A 171 -16.42 12.81 5.72
N VAL A 172 -15.29 12.57 6.38
CA VAL A 172 -13.96 12.98 5.90
C VAL A 172 -13.58 12.24 4.62
N ILE A 173 -13.87 10.93 4.55
CA ILE A 173 -13.62 10.13 3.34
C ILE A 173 -14.38 10.71 2.15
N PHE A 174 -15.68 10.95 2.28
CA PHE A 174 -16.47 11.55 1.19
C PHE A 174 -16.01 12.97 0.85
N PHE A 175 -15.67 13.78 1.85
CA PHE A 175 -15.17 15.13 1.64
C PHE A 175 -13.88 15.16 0.80
N ILE A 176 -13.04 14.15 0.91
CA ILE A 176 -11.80 14.02 0.13
C ILE A 176 -12.06 13.31 -1.20
N SER A 177 -12.81 12.22 -1.20
CA SER A 177 -12.98 11.37 -2.38
C SER A 177 -13.84 12.01 -3.47
N ILE A 178 -14.89 12.78 -3.12
CA ILE A 178 -15.74 13.43 -4.12
C ILE A 178 -14.96 14.44 -4.96
N PRO A 179 -14.25 15.45 -4.39
CA PRO A 179 -13.47 16.38 -5.19
C PRO A 179 -12.37 15.70 -6.01
N LEU A 180 -11.69 14.69 -5.44
CA LEU A 180 -10.68 13.93 -6.17
C LEU A 180 -11.28 13.20 -7.37
N THR A 181 -12.41 12.51 -7.18
CA THR A 181 -13.09 11.82 -8.27
C THR A 181 -13.49 12.78 -9.38
N VAL A 182 -14.12 13.91 -9.04
CA VAL A 182 -14.55 14.92 -10.02
C VAL A 182 -13.34 15.52 -10.76
N PHE A 183 -12.29 15.88 -10.03
CA PHE A 183 -11.08 16.43 -10.63
C PHE A 183 -10.45 15.45 -11.63
N PHE A 184 -10.22 14.21 -11.23
CA PHE A 184 -9.59 13.22 -12.10
C PHE A 184 -10.51 12.67 -13.20
N LEU A 185 -11.84 12.85 -13.11
CA LEU A 185 -12.75 12.62 -14.22
C LEU A 185 -12.59 13.69 -15.30
N ILE A 186 -12.47 14.96 -14.92
CA ILE A 186 -12.31 16.09 -15.84
C ILE A 186 -10.89 16.08 -16.42
N GLU A 187 -9.88 16.03 -15.57
CA GLU A 187 -8.46 16.12 -15.92
C GLU A 187 -7.81 14.75 -16.23
N ALA A 188 -8.59 13.76 -16.60
CA ALA A 188 -8.10 12.41 -16.88
C ALA A 188 -7.02 12.40 -17.96
N ARG A 189 -7.20 13.17 -19.04
CA ARG A 189 -6.26 13.25 -20.15
C ARG A 189 -4.92 13.82 -19.72
N ASP A 190 -4.93 14.94 -19.02
CA ASP A 190 -3.70 15.62 -18.62
C ASP A 190 -2.99 14.84 -17.49
N SER A 191 -3.75 14.16 -16.66
CA SER A 191 -3.21 13.24 -15.67
C SER A 191 -2.48 12.05 -16.31
N ILE A 192 -3.05 11.45 -17.34
CA ILE A 192 -2.39 10.38 -18.11
C ILE A 192 -1.17 10.92 -18.86
N LEU A 193 -1.28 12.10 -19.46
CA LEU A 193 -0.15 12.73 -20.15
C LEU A 193 1.04 12.97 -19.21
N LEU A 194 0.77 13.48 -18.01
CA LEU A 194 1.79 13.77 -17.00
C LEU A 194 2.47 12.50 -16.47
N LEU A 195 1.71 11.45 -16.22
CA LEU A 195 2.19 10.24 -15.53
C LEU A 195 2.64 9.13 -16.49
N GLY A 196 2.02 9.02 -17.64
CA GLY A 196 2.29 7.96 -18.63
C GLY A 196 2.97 8.48 -19.91
N GLY A 197 2.81 9.77 -20.21
CA GLY A 197 3.27 10.38 -21.46
C GLY A 197 2.33 10.13 -22.64
N ASN A 198 2.66 10.70 -23.79
CA ASN A 198 1.83 10.69 -25.00
C ASN A 198 1.42 9.28 -25.48
N LYS A 199 2.24 8.27 -25.24
CA LYS A 199 1.97 6.88 -25.67
C LYS A 199 0.77 6.23 -24.97
N TYR A 200 0.32 6.80 -23.85
CA TYR A 200 -0.74 6.22 -23.01
C TYR A 200 -2.03 7.04 -23.02
N LEU A 201 -2.17 8.01 -23.93
CA LEU A 201 -3.37 8.86 -24.01
C LEU A 201 -4.66 8.06 -24.23
N ASP A 202 -4.60 6.93 -24.91
CA ASP A 202 -5.73 6.02 -25.12
C ASP A 202 -6.25 5.42 -23.78
N ALA A 203 -5.48 5.49 -22.70
CA ALA A 203 -5.92 5.09 -21.37
C ALA A 203 -6.85 6.11 -20.68
N THR A 204 -7.10 7.28 -21.29
CA THR A 204 -7.93 8.34 -20.71
C THR A 204 -9.34 7.85 -20.37
N LEU A 205 -10.01 7.20 -21.29
CA LEU A 205 -11.35 6.65 -21.07
C LEU A 205 -11.34 5.59 -19.95
N THR A 206 -10.35 4.71 -19.96
CA THR A 206 -10.17 3.69 -18.92
C THR A 206 -10.01 4.35 -17.53
N MET A 207 -9.24 5.42 -17.46
CA MET A 207 -9.07 6.17 -16.22
C MET A 207 -10.39 6.79 -15.75
N GLN A 208 -11.14 7.44 -16.65
CA GLN A 208 -12.45 8.02 -16.32
C GLN A 208 -13.43 6.98 -15.76
N VAL A 209 -13.48 5.79 -16.37
CA VAL A 209 -14.34 4.69 -15.89
C VAL A 209 -13.90 4.15 -14.52
N LEU A 210 -12.60 4.21 -14.20
CA LEU A 210 -12.09 3.72 -12.93
C LEU A 210 -12.22 4.72 -11.77
N MET A 211 -12.33 6.04 -12.03
CA MET A 211 -12.34 7.06 -10.98
C MET A 211 -13.51 6.94 -9.99
N PRO A 212 -14.75 6.60 -10.39
CA PRO A 212 -15.86 6.45 -9.45
C PRO A 212 -15.65 5.40 -8.34
N ILE A 213 -14.66 4.52 -8.50
CA ILE A 213 -14.31 3.52 -7.47
C ILE A 213 -13.73 4.16 -6.19
N LEU A 214 -13.38 5.45 -6.24
CA LEU A 214 -12.91 6.20 -5.07
C LEU A 214 -14.04 6.58 -4.10
N LEU A 215 -15.29 6.48 -4.53
CA LEU A 215 -16.49 6.77 -3.76
C LEU A 215 -17.02 5.54 -3.03
#